data_ed879f0c3c1fdcf27959187b15c0ccc9
#
_entry.id   ed879f0c3c1fdcf27959187b15c0ccc9
#
_cell.length_a   1.000
_cell.length_b   1.000
_cell.length_c   1.000
_cell.angle_alpha   90.00
_cell.angle_beta   90.00
_cell.angle_gamma   90.00
#
_symmetry.space_group_name_H-M   'P 1'
#
loop_
_entity.id
_entity.type
_entity.pdbx_description
1 polymer ?
#
loop_
_entity_poly.entity_id
_entity_poly.type
_entity_poly.pdbx_seq_one_letter_code
_entity_poly.pdbx_strand_id
1 'polypeptide(L)'
;KGLAWPVQIAPYHVQVLATGKDEAVFDVAEQIASALDADGVEVLYDDRRRVSAGVKFADAELLGLPYTLVVGRDLAKEGTVEIRDRRTGERRSVPADAAAAELSSTVRAALEAARH
;
A
#
# COMPACT_ATOMS: atom_id res chain seq x y z
N LYS A 1 15.41 11.65 4.49
CA LYS A 1 14.48 11.24 3.48
C LYS A 1 14.96 9.97 2.83
N GLY A 2 14.06 9.12 2.49
CA GLY A 2 14.40 7.81 1.99
C GLY A 2 14.51 7.77 0.47
N LEU A 3 14.60 6.56 -0.03
CA LEU A 3 14.61 6.29 -1.45
C LEU A 3 13.26 6.65 -2.08
N ALA A 4 13.27 6.84 -3.38
CA ALA A 4 12.05 7.01 -4.17
C ALA A 4 12.24 6.26 -5.49
N TRP A 5 11.66 5.07 -5.59
CA TRP A 5 11.84 4.20 -6.75
C TRP A 5 10.88 4.57 -7.87
N PRO A 6 11.38 4.74 -9.10
CA PRO A 6 10.48 4.74 -10.26
C PRO A 6 9.72 3.42 -10.32
N VAL A 7 8.46 3.45 -10.73
CA VAL A 7 7.60 2.27 -10.71
C VAL A 7 8.16 1.12 -11.56
N GLN A 8 8.79 1.43 -12.68
CA GLN A 8 9.25 0.41 -13.62
C GLN A 8 10.48 -0.37 -13.15
N ILE A 9 11.24 0.17 -12.16
CA ILE A 9 12.43 -0.51 -11.64
C ILE A 9 12.36 -0.78 -10.15
N ALA A 10 11.23 -0.46 -9.51
CA ALA A 10 11.06 -0.70 -8.08
C ALA A 10 11.06 -2.21 -7.81
N PRO A 11 11.68 -2.66 -6.69
CA PRO A 11 11.66 -4.09 -6.34
C PRO A 11 10.25 -4.57 -6.02
N TYR A 12 9.39 -3.66 -5.53
CA TYR A 12 7.97 -3.88 -5.32
C TYR A 12 7.24 -2.64 -5.77
N HIS A 13 5.99 -2.79 -6.23
CA HIS A 13 5.17 -1.66 -6.65
C HIS A 13 4.46 -1.02 -5.46
N VAL A 14 4.01 -1.84 -4.53
CA VAL A 14 3.15 -1.42 -3.43
C VAL A 14 3.66 -2.03 -2.12
N GLN A 15 3.64 -1.24 -1.06
CA GLN A 15 3.80 -1.75 0.28
C GLN A 15 2.43 -1.67 0.98
N VAL A 16 1.97 -2.78 1.55
CA VAL A 16 0.74 -2.82 2.33
C VAL A 16 1.14 -2.81 3.80
N LEU A 17 0.66 -1.82 4.55
CA LEU A 17 0.92 -1.67 5.97
C LEU A 17 -0.36 -1.92 6.76
N ALA A 18 -0.31 -2.89 7.68
CA ALA A 18 -1.37 -3.09 8.66
C ALA A 18 -0.91 -2.44 9.95
N THR A 19 -1.70 -1.52 10.50
CA THR A 19 -1.33 -0.78 11.71
C THR A 19 -2.32 -1.06 12.83
N GLY A 20 -1.85 -1.01 14.07
CA GLY A 20 -2.68 -1.27 15.24
C GLY A 20 -2.65 -2.73 15.66
N LYS A 21 -3.63 -3.11 16.48
CA LYS A 21 -3.67 -4.45 17.09
C LYS A 21 -4.91 -5.26 16.71
N ASP A 22 -5.81 -4.68 15.94
CA ASP A 22 -7.07 -5.31 15.57
C ASP A 22 -6.84 -6.35 14.48
N GLU A 23 -7.20 -7.61 14.75
CA GLU A 23 -7.04 -8.68 13.76
C GLU A 23 -7.82 -8.41 12.47
N ALA A 24 -8.94 -7.71 12.54
CA ALA A 24 -9.70 -7.35 11.34
C ALA A 24 -8.86 -6.52 10.38
N VAL A 25 -7.99 -5.66 10.90
CA VAL A 25 -7.09 -4.85 10.09
C VAL A 25 -6.11 -5.76 9.34
N PHE A 26 -5.53 -6.74 10.02
CA PHE A 26 -4.59 -7.67 9.40
C PHE A 26 -5.28 -8.55 8.37
N ASP A 27 -6.50 -9.00 8.67
CA ASP A 27 -7.26 -9.82 7.72
C ASP A 27 -7.54 -9.06 6.43
N VAL A 28 -7.99 -7.82 6.53
CA VAL A 28 -8.27 -6.99 5.36
C VAL A 28 -6.98 -6.68 4.60
N ALA A 29 -5.90 -6.35 5.31
CA ALA A 29 -4.62 -6.07 4.68
C ALA A 29 -4.12 -7.28 3.88
N GLU A 30 -4.27 -8.48 4.44
CA GLU A 30 -3.85 -9.71 3.76
C GLU A 30 -4.71 -9.96 2.53
N GLN A 31 -6.02 -9.74 2.62
CA GLN A 31 -6.91 -9.90 1.47
C GLN A 31 -6.55 -8.96 0.34
N ILE A 32 -6.26 -7.70 0.67
CA ILE A 32 -5.88 -6.71 -0.32
C ILE A 32 -4.53 -7.08 -0.95
N ALA A 33 -3.56 -7.47 -0.13
CA ALA A 33 -2.24 -7.87 -0.63
C ALA A 33 -2.36 -9.06 -1.58
N SER A 34 -3.18 -10.05 -1.22
CA SER A 34 -3.40 -11.24 -2.06
C SER A 34 -4.07 -10.87 -3.38
N ALA A 35 -5.04 -9.96 -3.35
CA ALA A 35 -5.74 -9.53 -4.56
C ALA A 35 -4.79 -8.76 -5.49
N LEU A 36 -3.94 -7.91 -4.94
CA LEU A 36 -2.94 -7.19 -5.72
C LEU A 36 -1.96 -8.16 -6.37
N ASP A 37 -1.49 -9.14 -5.60
CA ASP A 37 -0.58 -10.16 -6.12
C ASP A 37 -1.22 -10.94 -7.26
N ALA A 38 -2.49 -11.30 -7.11
CA ALA A 38 -3.23 -12.02 -8.15
C ALA A 38 -3.36 -11.19 -9.43
N ASP A 39 -3.35 -9.87 -9.30
CA ASP A 39 -3.41 -8.95 -10.45
C ASP A 39 -2.03 -8.68 -11.07
N GLY A 40 -0.99 -9.32 -10.58
CA GLY A 40 0.36 -9.15 -11.11
C GLY A 40 1.11 -7.95 -10.53
N VAL A 41 0.60 -7.36 -9.45
CA VAL A 41 1.27 -6.26 -8.76
C VAL A 41 2.27 -6.85 -7.76
N GLU A 42 3.51 -6.38 -7.78
CA GLU A 42 4.51 -6.82 -6.82
C GLU A 42 4.26 -6.13 -5.49
N VAL A 43 3.97 -6.92 -4.45
CA VAL A 43 3.52 -6.41 -3.16
C VAL A 43 4.46 -6.83 -2.04
N LEU A 44 4.81 -5.89 -1.19
CA LEU A 44 5.50 -6.17 0.07
C LEU A 44 4.51 -5.90 1.20
N TYR A 45 4.12 -6.95 1.93
CA TYR A 45 3.14 -6.83 3.01
C TYR A 45 3.86 -6.80 4.37
N ASP A 46 3.68 -5.72 5.12
CA ASP A 46 4.23 -5.57 6.47
C ASP A 46 3.17 -6.00 7.48
N ASP A 47 3.26 -7.25 7.91
CA ASP A 47 2.30 -7.86 8.84
C ASP A 47 2.82 -7.93 10.28
N ARG A 48 3.87 -7.19 10.61
CA ARG A 48 4.43 -7.20 11.95
C ARG A 48 3.41 -6.68 12.95
N ARG A 49 3.15 -7.48 13.98
CA ARG A 49 2.08 -7.16 14.95
C ARG A 49 2.56 -6.40 16.17
N ARG A 50 3.85 -6.47 16.48
CA ARG A 50 4.42 -5.86 17.67
C ARG A 50 5.26 -4.65 17.36
N VAL A 51 5.04 -4.06 16.22
CA VAL A 51 5.77 -2.89 15.77
C VAL A 51 4.80 -1.73 15.67
N SER A 52 5.15 -0.58 16.22
CA SER A 52 4.27 0.58 16.21
C SER A 52 4.05 1.09 14.79
N ALA A 53 2.94 1.81 14.60
CA ALA A 53 2.64 2.44 13.32
C ALA A 53 3.76 3.40 12.91
N GLY A 54 4.30 4.15 13.86
CA GLY A 54 5.39 5.09 13.58
C GLY A 54 6.61 4.41 13.00
N VAL A 55 7.00 3.25 13.54
CA VAL A 55 8.13 2.49 13.02
C VAL A 55 7.83 1.98 11.61
N LYS A 56 6.61 1.47 11.39
CA LYS A 56 6.24 0.98 10.06
C LYS A 56 6.29 2.09 9.02
N PHE A 57 5.79 3.28 9.35
CA PHE A 57 5.84 4.42 8.44
C PHE A 57 7.28 4.87 8.17
N ALA A 58 8.13 4.86 9.22
CA ALA A 58 9.54 5.22 9.04
C ALA A 58 10.24 4.22 8.11
N ASP A 59 9.98 2.93 8.29
CA ASP A 59 10.56 1.90 7.44
C ASP A 59 10.09 2.05 5.99
N ALA A 60 8.80 2.34 5.80
CA ALA A 60 8.24 2.56 4.47
C ALA A 60 8.89 3.74 3.77
N GLU A 61 9.15 4.82 4.52
CA GLU A 61 9.82 6.00 4.00
C GLU A 61 11.23 5.66 3.51
N LEU A 62 11.94 4.83 4.26
CA LEU A 62 13.29 4.41 3.87
C LEU A 62 13.28 3.52 2.63
N LEU A 63 12.28 2.64 2.49
CA LEU A 63 12.17 1.77 1.33
C LEU A 63 11.82 2.54 0.07
N GLY A 64 11.01 3.58 0.19
CA GLY A 64 10.69 4.47 -0.92
C GLY A 64 9.93 3.84 -2.08
N LEU A 65 9.08 2.84 -1.81
CA LEU A 65 8.29 2.18 -2.86
C LEU A 65 7.26 3.15 -3.43
N PRO A 66 6.86 2.96 -4.71
CA PRO A 66 5.99 3.93 -5.40
C PRO A 66 4.66 4.19 -4.71
N TYR A 67 4.03 3.14 -4.17
CA TYR A 67 2.73 3.27 -3.53
C TYR A 67 2.72 2.59 -2.18
N THR A 68 1.99 3.17 -1.23
CA THR A 68 1.76 2.58 0.09
C THR A 68 0.26 2.52 0.33
N LEU A 69 -0.23 1.36 0.76
CA LEU A 69 -1.63 1.17 1.14
C LEU A 69 -1.65 0.91 2.63
N VAL A 70 -2.35 1.78 3.37
CA VAL A 70 -2.39 1.73 4.83
C VAL A 70 -3.76 1.24 5.28
N VAL A 71 -3.79 0.15 6.02
CA VAL A 71 -4.99 -0.39 6.65
C VAL A 71 -4.87 -0.14 8.15
N GLY A 72 -5.75 0.68 8.69
CA GLY A 72 -5.67 1.07 10.08
C GLY A 72 -7.04 1.42 10.66
N ARG A 73 -7.06 2.43 11.54
CA ARG A 73 -8.27 2.76 12.30
C ARG A 73 -9.46 3.18 11.41
N ASP A 74 -9.20 3.72 10.24
CA ASP A 74 -10.28 4.15 9.33
C ASP A 74 -11.11 2.97 8.85
N LEU A 75 -10.55 1.77 8.86
CA LEU A 75 -11.29 0.58 8.49
C LEU A 75 -12.50 0.36 9.41
N ALA A 76 -12.28 0.46 10.71
CA ALA A 76 -13.36 0.27 11.68
C ALA A 76 -14.38 1.40 11.64
N LYS A 77 -13.93 2.62 11.39
CA LYS A 77 -14.80 3.80 11.41
C LYS A 77 -15.60 3.97 10.13
N GLU A 78 -14.97 3.77 8.99
CA GLU A 78 -15.54 4.14 7.69
C GLU A 78 -15.45 3.05 6.64
N GLY A 79 -14.82 1.92 6.96
CA GLY A 79 -14.60 0.87 5.98
C GLY A 79 -13.63 1.25 4.89
N THR A 80 -12.73 2.20 5.14
CA THR A 80 -11.81 2.72 4.15
C THR A 80 -10.36 2.40 4.50
N VAL A 81 -9.52 2.46 3.47
CA VAL A 81 -8.07 2.36 3.59
C VAL A 81 -7.45 3.55 2.88
N GLU A 82 -6.19 3.83 3.14
CA GLU A 82 -5.52 4.98 2.55
C GLU A 82 -4.48 4.54 1.52
N ILE A 83 -4.52 5.15 0.35
CA ILE A 83 -3.49 4.95 -0.68
C ILE A 83 -2.64 6.20 -0.73
N ARG A 84 -1.33 6.02 -0.66
CA ARG A 84 -0.34 7.11 -0.73
C ARG A 84 0.51 6.93 -1.98
N ASP A 85 0.63 7.99 -2.76
CA ASP A 85 1.50 8.04 -3.93
C ASP A 85 2.78 8.75 -3.52
N ARG A 86 3.89 8.04 -3.51
CA ARG A 86 5.16 8.61 -3.07
C ARG A 86 5.66 9.70 -4.01
N ARG A 87 5.43 9.54 -5.30
CA ARG A 87 5.93 10.49 -6.29
C ARG A 87 5.26 11.87 -6.16
N THR A 88 3.96 11.88 -5.95
CA THR A 88 3.19 13.13 -5.89
C THR A 88 2.94 13.61 -4.46
N GLY A 89 3.08 12.72 -3.48
CA GLY A 89 2.72 13.00 -2.10
C GLY A 89 1.23 12.93 -1.84
N GLU A 90 0.44 12.58 -2.84
CA GLU A 90 -1.01 12.47 -2.70
C GLU A 90 -1.40 11.34 -1.77
N ARG A 91 -2.46 11.59 -1.00
CA ARG A 91 -3.09 10.59 -0.15
C ARG A 91 -4.57 10.61 -0.41
N ARG A 92 -5.18 9.42 -0.53
CA ARG A 92 -6.63 9.35 -0.72
C ARG A 92 -7.19 8.15 0.01
N SER A 93 -8.42 8.31 0.50
CA SER A 93 -9.15 7.23 1.14
C SER A 93 -10.02 6.54 0.10
N VAL A 94 -10.03 5.22 0.11
CA VAL A 94 -10.87 4.42 -0.79
C VAL A 94 -11.55 3.34 0.02
N PRO A 95 -12.73 2.85 -0.41
CA PRO A 95 -13.36 1.72 0.27
C PRO A 95 -12.43 0.51 0.25
N ALA A 96 -12.39 -0.21 1.36
CA ALA A 96 -11.48 -1.35 1.49
C ALA A 96 -11.75 -2.41 0.42
N ASP A 97 -13.01 -2.61 0.07
CA ASP A 97 -13.39 -3.64 -0.93
C ASP A 97 -13.08 -3.23 -2.37
N ALA A 98 -12.79 -1.95 -2.61
CA ALA A 98 -12.41 -1.45 -3.92
C ALA A 98 -10.91 -1.16 -4.04
N ALA A 99 -10.17 -1.20 -2.94
CA ALA A 99 -8.80 -0.72 -2.87
C ALA A 99 -7.85 -1.49 -3.80
N ALA A 100 -7.96 -2.81 -3.81
CA ALA A 100 -7.07 -3.62 -4.64
C ALA A 100 -7.26 -3.32 -6.12
N ALA A 101 -8.52 -3.23 -6.58
CA ALA A 101 -8.82 -2.95 -7.98
C ALA A 101 -8.33 -1.56 -8.38
N GLU A 102 -8.58 -0.56 -7.54
CA GLU A 102 -8.14 0.80 -7.81
C GLU A 102 -6.62 0.90 -7.88
N LEU A 103 -5.93 0.29 -6.93
CA LEU A 103 -4.48 0.37 -6.89
C LEU A 103 -3.84 -0.43 -8.01
N SER A 104 -4.39 -1.59 -8.35
CA SER A 104 -3.93 -2.38 -9.51
C SER A 104 -4.03 -1.56 -10.79
N SER A 105 -5.14 -0.87 -10.97
CA SER A 105 -5.36 0.00 -12.12
C SER A 105 -4.34 1.14 -12.15
N THR A 106 -4.10 1.76 -11.00
CA THR A 106 -3.14 2.86 -10.86
C THR A 106 -1.72 2.39 -11.22
N VAL A 107 -1.30 1.24 -10.69
CA VAL A 107 0.03 0.70 -10.98
C VAL A 107 0.17 0.36 -12.46
N ARG A 108 -0.86 -0.28 -13.02
CA ARG A 108 -0.84 -0.64 -14.44
C ARG A 108 -0.74 0.59 -15.33
N ALA A 109 -1.49 1.63 -15.01
CA ALA A 109 -1.44 2.89 -15.76
C ALA A 109 -0.05 3.55 -15.65
N ALA A 110 0.56 3.51 -14.45
CA ALA A 110 1.89 4.07 -14.25
C ALA A 110 2.95 3.28 -15.05
N LEU A 111 2.83 1.96 -15.09
CA LEU A 111 3.75 1.13 -15.87
C LEU A 111 3.61 1.40 -17.37
N GLU A 112 2.38 1.55 -17.85
CA GLU A 112 2.12 1.89 -19.26
C GLU A 112 2.72 3.25 -19.62
N ALA A 113 2.52 4.25 -18.76
CA ALA A 113 3.07 5.58 -18.98
C ALA A 113 4.60 5.55 -19.02
N ALA A 114 5.23 4.70 -18.23
CA ALA A 114 6.69 4.60 -18.18
C ALA A 114 7.29 3.97 -19.42
N ARG A 115 6.49 3.29 -20.25
CA ARG A 115 6.97 2.67 -21.49
C ARG A 115 7.10 3.68 -22.63
N HIS A 116 6.52 4.84 -22.47
CA HIS A 116 6.53 5.89 -23.49
C HIS A 116 7.36 7.05 -23.01
#